data_eaa9a5715b5c837e89ae6afa25dddd6b
#
_entry.id   eaa9a5715b5c837e89ae6afa25dddd6b
#
_cell.length_a   1.000
_cell.length_b   1.000
_cell.length_c   1.000
_cell.angle_alpha   90.00
_cell.angle_beta   90.00
_cell.angle_gamma   90.00
#
_symmetry.space_group_name_H-M   'P 1'
#
loop_
_entity.id
_entity.type
_entity.pdbx_description
1 polymer ?
#
loop_
_entity_poly.entity_id
_entity_poly.type
_entity_poly.pdbx_seq_one_letter_code
_entity_poly.pdbx_strand_id
1 'polypeptide(L)'
;MNSSSVIKAPIAGCMRWGKWGAGFSTKEYRQLIDACLENGIRSFDHADIYGDYTTEAEFGEALKEMPSLRSELRIITKTGIQMVTPNRSYHEIKSYNTSAAHIIQSVEQSLKNFGTDHLDLLLIHRPDPLLNPTELAGAIDHLKQQGKILQFGVSNFLPQQVDMLMNYTSVEYNQIEVSILQLTAFLNGTLENCIKHKIIPIACAPLVG
;
A
#
# COMPACT_ATOMS: atom_id res chain seq x y z
N MET A 1 5.16 9.40 -20.31
CA MET A 1 4.80 9.02 -18.93
C MET A 1 4.35 10.29 -18.23
N ASN A 2 3.09 10.35 -17.77
CA ASN A 2 2.59 11.53 -17.06
C ASN A 2 3.34 11.68 -15.74
N SER A 3 4.05 12.78 -15.54
CA SER A 3 4.87 13.06 -14.34
C SER A 3 4.06 13.14 -13.02
N SER A 4 2.73 13.09 -13.13
CA SER A 4 1.81 13.21 -11.99
C SER A 4 1.58 11.90 -11.22
N SER A 5 1.92 10.74 -11.78
CA SER A 5 1.65 9.42 -11.17
C SER A 5 2.80 8.84 -10.34
N VAL A 6 3.98 9.48 -10.32
CA VAL A 6 5.13 8.97 -9.56
C VAL A 6 4.96 9.28 -8.08
N ILE A 7 5.04 8.23 -7.24
CA ILE A 7 5.11 8.39 -5.78
C ILE A 7 6.40 9.12 -5.43
N LYS A 8 6.31 10.19 -4.65
CA LYS A 8 7.44 11.02 -4.24
C LYS A 8 7.61 10.98 -2.72
N ALA A 9 8.85 10.94 -2.27
CA ALA A 9 9.20 11.09 -0.86
C ALA A 9 9.18 12.60 -0.46
N PRO A 10 8.90 12.91 0.82
CA PRO A 10 8.54 11.97 1.87
C PRO A 10 7.10 11.43 1.73
N ILE A 11 6.84 10.29 2.38
CA ILE A 11 5.54 9.61 2.39
C ILE A 11 5.01 9.61 3.82
N ALA A 12 3.76 10.02 4.02
CA ALA A 12 3.11 9.98 5.33
C ALA A 12 2.56 8.57 5.60
N GLY A 13 3.10 7.89 6.63
CA GLY A 13 2.60 6.58 7.08
C GLY A 13 1.36 6.74 7.96
N CYS A 14 0.24 6.13 7.56
CA CYS A 14 -1.05 6.29 8.24
C CYS A 14 -1.38 5.17 9.25
N MET A 15 -0.49 4.20 9.47
CA MET A 15 -0.73 3.05 10.34
C MET A 15 -1.14 3.44 11.77
N ARG A 16 -0.53 4.51 12.30
CA ARG A 16 -0.74 4.99 13.68
C ARG A 16 -1.78 6.11 13.80
N TRP A 17 -2.47 6.46 12.71
CA TRP A 17 -3.48 7.53 12.75
C TRP A 17 -4.79 7.07 13.36
N GLY A 18 -5.23 5.84 13.05
CA GLY A 18 -6.43 5.21 13.59
C GLY A 18 -6.20 4.47 14.90
N LYS A 19 -7.00 3.44 15.11
CA LYS A 19 -7.11 2.63 16.35
C LYS A 19 -5.78 2.06 16.86
N TRP A 20 -4.81 1.77 15.96
CA TRP A 20 -3.51 1.22 16.36
C TRP A 20 -2.52 2.30 16.87
N GLY A 21 -2.96 3.52 16.97
CA GLY A 21 -2.14 4.64 17.42
C GLY A 21 -2.94 5.73 18.11
N ALA A 22 -2.98 6.91 17.52
CA ALA A 22 -3.56 8.11 18.13
C ALA A 22 -5.10 8.11 18.15
N GLY A 23 -5.75 7.34 17.25
CA GLY A 23 -7.22 7.31 17.17
C GLY A 23 -7.81 8.68 16.82
N PHE A 24 -7.25 9.34 15.82
CA PHE A 24 -7.64 10.69 15.43
C PHE A 24 -9.10 10.75 14.96
N SER A 25 -9.76 11.85 15.30
CA SER A 25 -11.08 12.23 14.76
C SER A 25 -10.96 12.67 13.29
N THR A 26 -12.08 12.70 12.56
CA THR A 26 -12.13 13.21 11.18
C THR A 26 -11.52 14.61 11.05
N LYS A 27 -11.77 15.49 12.03
CA LYS A 27 -11.19 16.84 12.08
C LYS A 27 -9.65 16.79 12.18
N GLU A 28 -9.11 15.90 13.00
CA GLU A 28 -7.66 15.77 13.18
C GLU A 28 -7.01 15.11 11.94
N TYR A 29 -7.68 14.16 11.30
CA TYR A 29 -7.23 13.64 9.99
C TYR A 29 -7.10 14.77 8.96
N ARG A 30 -8.08 15.66 8.87
CA ARG A 30 -8.03 16.83 7.98
C ARG A 30 -6.84 17.72 8.29
N GLN A 31 -6.66 18.08 9.56
CA GLN A 31 -5.53 18.93 9.99
C GLN A 31 -4.18 18.31 9.65
N LEU A 32 -4.06 16.98 9.80
CA LEU A 32 -2.83 16.27 9.44
C LEU A 32 -2.60 16.22 7.92
N ILE A 33 -3.67 16.03 7.12
CA ILE A 33 -3.58 16.09 5.67
C ILE A 33 -3.13 17.49 5.23
N ASP A 34 -3.75 18.53 5.75
CA ASP A 34 -3.38 19.92 5.46
C ASP A 34 -1.93 20.21 5.84
N ALA A 35 -1.51 19.82 7.04
CA ALA A 35 -0.12 19.97 7.49
C ALA A 35 0.88 19.21 6.59
N CYS A 36 0.53 18.00 6.13
CA CYS A 36 1.34 17.26 5.17
C CYS A 36 1.47 18.03 3.85
N LEU A 37 0.36 18.55 3.32
CA LEU A 37 0.36 19.31 2.06
C LEU A 37 1.15 20.61 2.15
N GLU A 38 1.04 21.35 3.25
CA GLU A 38 1.83 22.55 3.52
C GLU A 38 3.34 22.27 3.53
N ASN A 39 3.73 21.05 3.97
CA ASN A 39 5.12 20.59 3.95
C ASN A 39 5.51 19.83 2.67
N GLY A 40 4.68 19.88 1.63
CA GLY A 40 4.96 19.26 0.33
C GLY A 40 4.79 17.73 0.30
N ILE A 41 4.26 17.12 1.37
CA ILE A 41 3.97 15.69 1.45
C ILE A 41 2.61 15.42 0.81
N ARG A 42 2.61 14.64 -0.27
CA ARG A 42 1.39 14.33 -1.05
C ARG A 42 1.08 12.84 -1.14
N SER A 43 2.00 11.98 -0.68
CA SER A 43 1.85 10.52 -0.70
C SER A 43 1.48 10.02 0.70
N PHE A 44 0.42 9.21 0.80
CA PHE A 44 -0.12 8.66 2.04
C PHE A 44 -0.12 7.14 1.95
N ASP A 45 0.55 6.49 2.90
CA ASP A 45 0.77 5.05 2.92
C ASP A 45 -0.18 4.36 3.91
N HIS A 46 -1.11 3.61 3.37
CA HIS A 46 -2.12 2.84 4.06
C HIS A 46 -1.91 1.32 3.90
N ALA A 47 -2.77 0.54 4.52
CA ALA A 47 -3.05 -0.86 4.22
C ALA A 47 -4.49 -1.18 4.64
N ASP A 48 -5.11 -2.13 3.95
CA ASP A 48 -6.47 -2.58 4.25
C ASP A 48 -6.65 -3.02 5.71
N ILE A 49 -5.62 -3.65 6.31
CA ILE A 49 -5.64 -4.16 7.68
C ILE A 49 -5.46 -3.09 8.77
N TYR A 50 -5.01 -1.87 8.43
CA TYR A 50 -4.68 -0.87 9.45
C TYR A 50 -5.90 -0.48 10.28
N GLY A 51 -5.68 -0.29 11.59
CA GLY A 51 -6.74 0.01 12.55
C GLY A 51 -7.82 -1.07 12.62
N ASP A 52 -7.46 -2.35 12.43
CA ASP A 52 -8.42 -3.46 12.35
C ASP A 52 -9.42 -3.26 11.17
N TYR A 53 -8.93 -2.83 10.01
CA TYR A 53 -9.70 -2.53 8.78
C TYR A 53 -10.55 -1.25 8.86
N THR A 54 -10.15 -0.23 9.63
CA THR A 54 -10.91 1.04 9.74
C THR A 54 -10.21 2.25 9.18
N THR A 55 -8.86 2.27 9.19
CA THR A 55 -8.06 3.48 8.90
C THR A 55 -8.28 4.05 7.50
N GLU A 56 -8.51 3.21 6.49
CA GLU A 56 -8.85 3.68 5.13
C GLU A 56 -10.19 4.45 5.11
N ALA A 57 -11.21 3.93 5.80
CA ALA A 57 -12.52 4.59 5.87
C ALA A 57 -12.45 5.90 6.66
N GLU A 58 -11.70 5.92 7.76
CA GLU A 58 -11.45 7.12 8.56
C GLU A 58 -10.78 8.23 7.74
N PHE A 59 -9.77 7.86 6.94
CA PHE A 59 -9.13 8.78 5.99
C PHE A 59 -10.10 9.24 4.89
N GLY A 60 -10.90 8.32 4.35
CA GLY A 60 -11.93 8.62 3.34
C GLY A 60 -12.98 9.60 3.84
N GLU A 61 -13.42 9.50 5.10
CA GLU A 61 -14.35 10.47 5.68
C GLU A 61 -13.74 11.90 5.71
N ALA A 62 -12.45 12.02 6.01
CA ALA A 62 -11.77 13.30 5.94
C ALA A 62 -11.68 13.84 4.50
N LEU A 63 -11.43 12.97 3.51
CA LEU A 63 -11.40 13.36 2.10
C LEU A 63 -12.75 13.83 1.56
N LYS A 64 -13.86 13.25 2.01
CA LYS A 64 -15.21 13.69 1.60
C LYS A 64 -15.47 15.17 1.89
N GLU A 65 -14.87 15.69 2.94
CA GLU A 65 -14.96 17.11 3.28
C GLU A 65 -14.04 18.00 2.45
N MET A 66 -13.10 17.38 1.69
CA MET A 66 -12.07 18.06 0.88
C MET A 66 -11.95 17.44 -0.52
N PRO A 67 -13.03 17.33 -1.30
CA PRO A 67 -13.05 16.52 -2.53
C PRO A 67 -12.06 17.00 -3.60
N SER A 68 -11.72 18.29 -3.63
CA SER A 68 -10.75 18.85 -4.56
C SER A 68 -9.31 18.34 -4.33
N LEU A 69 -8.99 17.89 -3.11
CA LEU A 69 -7.64 17.44 -2.79
C LEU A 69 -7.30 16.07 -3.38
N ARG A 70 -8.29 15.23 -3.73
CA ARG A 70 -8.00 13.87 -4.24
C ARG A 70 -7.00 13.89 -5.42
N SER A 71 -7.11 14.86 -6.30
CA SER A 71 -6.21 14.99 -7.46
C SER A 71 -4.77 15.38 -7.09
N GLU A 72 -4.57 15.98 -5.92
CA GLU A 72 -3.26 16.36 -5.41
C GLU A 72 -2.57 15.24 -4.63
N LEU A 73 -3.36 14.30 -4.09
CA LEU A 73 -2.86 13.23 -3.25
C LEU A 73 -2.43 12.01 -4.07
N ARG A 74 -1.56 11.20 -3.46
CA ARG A 74 -1.17 9.87 -3.92
C ARG A 74 -1.50 8.87 -2.83
N ILE A 75 -2.49 8.03 -3.08
CA ILE A 75 -2.96 7.01 -2.15
C ILE A 75 -2.25 5.70 -2.46
N ILE A 76 -1.47 5.25 -1.50
CA ILE A 76 -0.82 3.94 -1.48
C ILE A 76 -1.62 3.07 -0.52
N THR A 77 -1.99 1.87 -0.92
CA THR A 77 -2.53 0.89 0.02
C THR A 77 -2.00 -0.51 -0.28
N LYS A 78 -2.24 -1.42 0.65
CA LYS A 78 -1.70 -2.78 0.61
C LYS A 78 -2.79 -3.79 0.92
N THR A 79 -2.67 -4.99 0.34
CA THR A 79 -3.57 -6.11 0.59
C THR A 79 -2.81 -7.43 0.66
N GLY A 80 -3.51 -8.52 0.97
CA GLY A 80 -2.97 -9.88 0.99
C GLY A 80 -2.72 -10.43 2.38
N ILE A 81 -2.88 -9.64 3.46
CA ILE A 81 -2.87 -10.15 4.84
C ILE A 81 -4.31 -10.30 5.32
N GLN A 82 -4.63 -11.45 5.92
CA GLN A 82 -5.88 -11.68 6.63
C GLN A 82 -5.58 -11.67 8.13
N MET A 83 -6.09 -10.66 8.84
CA MET A 83 -5.90 -10.53 10.29
C MET A 83 -7.13 -11.00 11.05
N VAL A 84 -6.89 -11.61 12.22
CA VAL A 84 -7.94 -11.91 13.21
C VAL A 84 -8.26 -10.62 13.95
N THR A 85 -9.44 -10.08 13.73
CA THR A 85 -9.90 -8.85 14.38
C THR A 85 -11.41 -8.92 14.64
N PRO A 86 -11.97 -8.12 15.56
CA PRO A 86 -13.43 -8.05 15.74
C PRO A 86 -14.18 -7.71 14.45
N ASN A 87 -13.57 -6.91 13.56
CA ASN A 87 -14.18 -6.49 12.29
C ASN A 87 -14.10 -7.58 11.20
N ARG A 88 -13.36 -8.67 11.45
CA ARG A 88 -13.19 -9.84 10.58
C ARG A 88 -13.21 -11.12 11.40
N SER A 89 -14.28 -11.31 12.18
CA SER A 89 -14.45 -12.44 13.11
C SER A 89 -14.47 -13.82 12.44
N TYR A 90 -14.67 -13.87 11.11
CA TYR A 90 -14.58 -15.09 10.32
C TYR A 90 -13.13 -15.50 9.98
N HIS A 91 -12.14 -14.66 10.25
CA HIS A 91 -10.74 -15.07 10.19
C HIS A 91 -10.36 -15.70 11.54
N GLU A 92 -10.04 -16.99 11.55
CA GLU A 92 -9.67 -17.74 12.77
C GLU A 92 -8.18 -17.64 13.07
N ILE A 93 -7.35 -17.51 12.03
CA ILE A 93 -5.89 -17.38 12.13
C ILE A 93 -5.39 -16.26 11.24
N LYS A 94 -4.29 -15.62 11.62
CA LYS A 94 -3.58 -14.70 10.74
C LYS A 94 -2.98 -15.49 9.58
N SER A 95 -3.33 -15.13 8.36
CA SER A 95 -2.91 -15.82 7.14
C SER A 95 -2.64 -14.82 6.01
N TYR A 96 -2.18 -15.34 4.88
CA TYR A 96 -2.03 -14.59 3.64
C TYR A 96 -3.01 -15.10 2.60
N ASN A 97 -3.50 -14.21 1.74
CA ASN A 97 -4.36 -14.56 0.63
C ASN A 97 -4.06 -13.64 -0.56
N THR A 98 -3.40 -14.18 -1.56
CA THR A 98 -3.01 -13.48 -2.79
C THR A 98 -3.81 -14.00 -4.00
N SER A 99 -4.94 -14.68 -3.78
CA SER A 99 -5.84 -15.09 -4.86
C SER A 99 -6.43 -13.89 -5.59
N ALA A 100 -6.74 -14.03 -6.88
CA ALA A 100 -7.33 -12.97 -7.69
C ALA A 100 -8.63 -12.43 -7.08
N ALA A 101 -9.48 -13.32 -6.60
CA ALA A 101 -10.75 -12.92 -5.97
C ALA A 101 -10.54 -12.04 -4.74
N HIS A 102 -9.58 -12.40 -3.86
CA HIS A 102 -9.28 -11.62 -2.66
C HIS A 102 -8.68 -10.26 -3.01
N ILE A 103 -7.70 -10.20 -3.92
CA ILE A 103 -7.06 -8.95 -4.34
C ILE A 103 -8.09 -7.99 -4.93
N ILE A 104 -8.94 -8.46 -5.86
CA ILE A 104 -9.97 -7.64 -6.49
C ILE A 104 -10.96 -7.12 -5.42
N GLN A 105 -11.47 -8.02 -4.56
CA GLN A 105 -12.41 -7.63 -3.50
C GLN A 105 -11.80 -6.60 -2.53
N SER A 106 -10.53 -6.77 -2.14
CA SER A 106 -9.84 -5.83 -1.26
C SER A 106 -9.69 -4.46 -1.90
N VAL A 107 -9.29 -4.39 -3.18
CA VAL A 107 -9.19 -3.11 -3.92
C VAL A 107 -10.55 -2.42 -4.01
N GLU A 108 -11.62 -3.15 -4.34
CA GLU A 108 -12.98 -2.58 -4.37
C GLU A 108 -13.39 -2.01 -3.01
N GLN A 109 -13.07 -2.73 -1.94
CA GLN A 109 -13.36 -2.23 -0.59
C GLN A 109 -12.52 -1.00 -0.25
N SER A 110 -11.23 -0.98 -0.59
CA SER A 110 -10.35 0.19 -0.38
C SER A 110 -10.85 1.42 -1.14
N LEU A 111 -11.24 1.26 -2.41
CA LEU A 111 -11.82 2.35 -3.21
C LEU A 111 -13.09 2.93 -2.56
N LYS A 112 -13.97 2.05 -2.05
CA LYS A 112 -15.15 2.45 -1.31
C LYS A 112 -14.80 3.17 -0.02
N ASN A 113 -13.83 2.67 0.74
CA ASN A 113 -13.37 3.24 2.00
C ASN A 113 -12.83 4.65 1.79
N PHE A 114 -11.95 4.85 0.81
CA PHE A 114 -11.40 6.17 0.48
C PHE A 114 -12.39 7.11 -0.22
N GLY A 115 -13.48 6.60 -0.78
CA GLY A 115 -14.40 7.39 -1.61
C GLY A 115 -13.75 7.88 -2.91
N THR A 116 -12.95 7.05 -3.56
CA THR A 116 -12.20 7.36 -4.79
C THR A 116 -12.41 6.30 -5.87
N ASP A 117 -12.13 6.65 -7.10
CA ASP A 117 -12.24 5.77 -8.27
C ASP A 117 -10.94 4.99 -8.57
N HIS A 118 -9.80 5.43 -8.02
CA HIS A 118 -8.52 4.75 -8.23
C HIS A 118 -7.58 4.86 -7.03
N LEU A 119 -6.66 3.90 -6.95
CA LEU A 119 -5.47 3.91 -6.08
C LEU A 119 -4.25 4.28 -6.91
N ASP A 120 -3.38 5.14 -6.40
CA ASP A 120 -2.16 5.51 -7.12
C ASP A 120 -1.14 4.36 -7.12
N LEU A 121 -1.08 3.60 -6.02
CA LEU A 121 -0.21 2.42 -5.91
C LEU A 121 -0.86 1.36 -5.04
N LEU A 122 -0.97 0.14 -5.58
CA LEU A 122 -1.32 -1.06 -4.83
C LEU A 122 -0.08 -1.88 -4.55
N LEU A 123 0.09 -2.32 -3.30
CA LEU A 123 1.17 -3.24 -2.88
C LEU A 123 0.60 -4.57 -2.39
N ILE A 124 1.29 -5.68 -2.72
CA ILE A 124 1.12 -6.92 -1.95
C ILE A 124 1.89 -6.76 -0.64
N HIS A 125 1.16 -6.82 0.48
CA HIS A 125 1.65 -6.40 1.79
C HIS A 125 2.81 -7.25 2.34
N ARG A 126 2.80 -8.56 2.05
CA ARG A 126 3.86 -9.50 2.41
C ARG A 126 3.94 -10.63 1.39
N PRO A 127 5.11 -11.25 1.23
CA PRO A 127 5.24 -12.48 0.45
C PRO A 127 4.31 -13.57 1.00
N ASP A 128 3.51 -14.16 0.13
CA ASP A 128 2.70 -15.34 0.45
C ASP A 128 3.42 -16.58 -0.10
N PRO A 129 3.76 -17.57 0.74
CA PRO A 129 4.39 -18.81 0.28
C PRO A 129 3.56 -19.60 -0.74
N LEU A 130 2.24 -19.40 -0.77
CA LEU A 130 1.30 -20.05 -1.67
C LEU A 130 0.89 -19.17 -2.87
N LEU A 131 1.57 -18.05 -3.07
CA LEU A 131 1.28 -17.10 -4.16
C LEU A 131 1.34 -17.83 -5.53
N ASN A 132 0.24 -17.72 -6.28
CA ASN A 132 0.20 -18.12 -7.69
C ASN A 132 0.48 -16.88 -8.56
N PRO A 133 1.65 -16.78 -9.21
CA PRO A 133 2.04 -15.58 -9.94
C PRO A 133 1.16 -15.30 -11.17
N THR A 134 0.65 -16.35 -11.83
CA THR A 134 -0.25 -16.18 -12.99
C THR A 134 -1.58 -15.59 -12.55
N GLU A 135 -2.14 -16.07 -11.44
CA GLU A 135 -3.42 -15.61 -10.92
C GLU A 135 -3.31 -14.16 -10.42
N LEU A 136 -2.23 -13.86 -9.68
CA LEU A 136 -1.96 -12.49 -9.23
C LEU A 136 -1.80 -11.53 -10.41
N ALA A 137 -1.00 -11.89 -11.42
CA ALA A 137 -0.79 -11.07 -12.63
C ALA A 137 -2.12 -10.77 -13.33
N GLY A 138 -2.98 -11.78 -13.50
CA GLY A 138 -4.31 -11.60 -14.09
C GLY A 138 -5.19 -10.62 -13.29
N ALA A 139 -5.14 -10.67 -11.96
CA ALA A 139 -5.86 -9.72 -11.11
C ALA A 139 -5.33 -8.29 -11.27
N ILE A 140 -4.01 -8.12 -11.28
CA ILE A 140 -3.37 -6.80 -11.45
C ILE A 140 -3.69 -6.20 -12.82
N ASP A 141 -3.59 -6.98 -13.88
CA ASP A 141 -3.92 -6.54 -15.25
C ASP A 141 -5.39 -6.11 -15.36
N HIS A 142 -6.31 -6.90 -14.78
CA HIS A 142 -7.72 -6.57 -14.71
C HIS A 142 -7.97 -5.23 -14.01
N LEU A 143 -7.38 -5.01 -12.84
CA LEU A 143 -7.53 -3.78 -12.07
C LEU A 143 -6.91 -2.56 -12.78
N LYS A 144 -5.75 -2.73 -13.44
CA LYS A 144 -5.12 -1.69 -14.27
C LYS A 144 -5.97 -1.34 -15.49
N GLN A 145 -6.53 -2.33 -16.20
CA GLN A 145 -7.41 -2.11 -17.35
C GLN A 145 -8.70 -1.36 -16.98
N GLN A 146 -9.22 -1.59 -15.77
CA GLN A 146 -10.37 -0.85 -15.24
C GLN A 146 -10.00 0.54 -14.69
N GLY A 147 -8.72 0.90 -14.67
CA GLY A 147 -8.24 2.15 -14.10
C GLY A 147 -8.32 2.24 -12.58
N LYS A 148 -8.58 1.11 -11.88
CA LYS A 148 -8.75 1.06 -10.42
C LYS A 148 -7.43 1.14 -9.66
N ILE A 149 -6.34 0.73 -10.26
CA ILE A 149 -4.98 0.95 -9.77
C ILE A 149 -4.13 1.53 -10.90
N LEU A 150 -3.29 2.51 -10.58
CA LEU A 150 -2.41 3.12 -11.57
C LEU A 150 -1.06 2.41 -11.64
N GLN A 151 -0.53 2.00 -10.49
CA GLN A 151 0.76 1.35 -10.34
C GLN A 151 0.66 0.14 -9.41
N PHE A 152 1.59 -0.79 -9.57
CA PHE A 152 1.66 -2.02 -8.79
C PHE A 152 3.05 -2.22 -8.22
N GLY A 153 3.11 -2.76 -7.00
CA GLY A 153 4.34 -3.14 -6.34
C GLY A 153 4.14 -4.20 -5.27
N VAL A 154 5.19 -4.44 -4.53
CA VAL A 154 5.24 -5.44 -3.45
C VAL A 154 5.82 -4.83 -2.17
N SER A 155 5.71 -5.53 -1.06
CA SER A 155 6.32 -5.10 0.21
C SER A 155 7.10 -6.24 0.85
N ASN A 156 8.38 -5.98 1.15
CA ASN A 156 9.32 -6.92 1.74
C ASN A 156 9.49 -8.24 0.96
N PHE A 157 9.39 -8.18 -0.36
CA PHE A 157 9.72 -9.31 -1.24
C PHE A 157 11.23 -9.42 -1.40
N LEU A 158 11.72 -10.65 -1.33
CA LEU A 158 13.12 -10.98 -1.58
C LEU A 158 13.43 -10.94 -3.08
N PRO A 159 14.73 -10.81 -3.47
CA PRO A 159 15.15 -10.76 -4.87
C PRO A 159 14.53 -11.86 -5.74
N GLN A 160 14.56 -13.13 -5.26
CA GLN A 160 14.06 -14.27 -6.01
C GLN A 160 12.53 -14.24 -6.20
N GLN A 161 11.80 -13.69 -5.23
CA GLN A 161 10.35 -13.53 -5.31
C GLN A 161 9.98 -12.44 -6.31
N VAL A 162 10.74 -11.34 -6.33
CA VAL A 162 10.58 -10.27 -7.33
C VAL A 162 10.94 -10.80 -8.72
N ASP A 163 12.09 -11.47 -8.87
CA ASP A 163 12.54 -12.07 -10.16
C ASP A 163 11.46 -13.04 -10.71
N MET A 164 10.84 -13.84 -9.84
CA MET A 164 9.72 -14.70 -10.22
C MET A 164 8.53 -13.91 -10.75
N LEU A 165 8.06 -12.89 -10.00
CA LEU A 165 6.91 -12.10 -10.40
C LEU A 165 7.12 -11.31 -11.69
N MET A 166 8.33 -10.81 -11.92
CA MET A 166 8.68 -10.05 -13.12
C MET A 166 8.55 -10.85 -14.43
N ASN A 167 8.42 -12.19 -14.36
CA ASN A 167 8.10 -13.03 -15.53
C ASN A 167 6.59 -13.01 -15.87
N TYR A 168 5.73 -12.48 -14.99
CA TYR A 168 4.28 -12.54 -15.16
C TYR A 168 3.65 -11.14 -15.19
N THR A 169 4.17 -10.19 -14.41
CA THR A 169 3.68 -8.83 -14.34
C THR A 169 4.79 -7.85 -14.00
N SER A 170 4.63 -6.58 -14.35
CA SER A 170 5.59 -5.54 -14.00
C SER A 170 5.44 -5.14 -12.53
N VAL A 171 6.53 -5.20 -11.78
CA VAL A 171 6.64 -4.68 -10.40
C VAL A 171 7.35 -3.34 -10.45
N GLU A 172 6.69 -2.27 -10.04
CA GLU A 172 7.21 -0.90 -10.14
C GLU A 172 7.82 -0.41 -8.83
N TYR A 173 7.37 -0.97 -7.69
CA TYR A 173 7.83 -0.60 -6.35
C TYR A 173 8.08 -1.83 -5.48
N ASN A 174 9.06 -1.74 -4.58
CA ASN A 174 9.20 -2.66 -3.44
C ASN A 174 9.33 -1.81 -2.17
N GLN A 175 8.31 -1.88 -1.30
CA GLN A 175 8.39 -1.24 0.00
C GLN A 175 9.13 -2.15 0.97
N ILE A 176 10.25 -1.68 1.50
CA ILE A 176 11.19 -2.48 2.30
C ILE A 176 11.44 -1.84 3.66
N GLU A 177 11.53 -2.65 4.69
CA GLU A 177 11.92 -2.19 6.02
C GLU A 177 13.41 -1.83 6.01
N VAL A 178 13.69 -0.55 6.19
CA VAL A 178 15.06 0.00 6.23
C VAL A 178 15.14 1.05 7.32
N SER A 179 16.01 0.83 8.29
CA SER A 179 16.32 1.78 9.35
C SER A 179 17.78 1.62 9.80
N ILE A 180 18.22 2.44 10.74
CA ILE A 180 19.56 2.29 11.36
C ILE A 180 19.72 0.95 12.10
N LEU A 181 18.61 0.27 12.46
CA LEU A 181 18.61 -1.04 13.12
C LEU A 181 18.25 -2.20 12.18
N GLN A 182 17.71 -1.92 10.99
CA GLN A 182 17.31 -2.93 10.01
C GLN A 182 18.06 -2.72 8.69
N LEU A 183 19.19 -3.42 8.57
CA LEU A 183 20.12 -3.27 7.43
C LEU A 183 20.04 -4.42 6.44
N THR A 184 19.11 -5.38 6.63
CA THR A 184 19.03 -6.60 5.84
C THR A 184 18.95 -6.32 4.33
N ALA A 185 18.20 -5.31 3.92
CA ALA A 185 18.03 -4.95 2.51
C ALA A 185 19.32 -4.50 1.81
N PHE A 186 20.31 -4.00 2.57
CA PHE A 186 21.64 -3.64 2.06
C PHE A 186 22.56 -4.85 1.90
N LEU A 187 22.23 -5.99 2.52
CA LEU A 187 23.13 -7.14 2.61
C LEU A 187 22.62 -8.36 1.84
N ASN A 188 21.34 -8.41 1.52
CA ASN A 188 20.70 -9.60 0.93
C ASN A 188 20.40 -9.48 -0.57
N GLY A 189 20.88 -8.42 -1.23
CA GLY A 189 20.69 -8.20 -2.66
C GLY A 189 19.34 -7.52 -3.02
N THR A 190 18.53 -7.09 -2.04
CA THR A 190 17.23 -6.46 -2.32
C THR A 190 17.38 -5.13 -3.06
N LEU A 191 18.33 -4.28 -2.66
CA LEU A 191 18.56 -3.01 -3.35
C LEU A 191 19.15 -3.20 -4.73
N GLU A 192 20.09 -4.14 -4.90
CA GLU A 192 20.65 -4.51 -6.20
C GLU A 192 19.57 -5.04 -7.15
N ASN A 193 18.63 -5.84 -6.62
CA ASN A 193 17.50 -6.33 -7.40
C ASN A 193 16.59 -5.18 -7.85
N CYS A 194 16.33 -4.20 -6.98
CA CYS A 194 15.61 -2.99 -7.34
C CYS A 194 16.31 -2.23 -8.48
N ILE A 195 17.63 -2.07 -8.42
CA ILE A 195 18.44 -1.41 -9.47
C ILE A 195 18.34 -2.22 -10.78
N LYS A 196 18.55 -3.54 -10.72
CA LYS A 196 18.51 -4.45 -11.87
C LYS A 196 17.20 -4.31 -12.65
N HIS A 197 16.08 -4.26 -11.97
CA HIS A 197 14.73 -4.21 -12.55
C HIS A 197 14.14 -2.82 -12.68
N LYS A 198 14.88 -1.76 -12.30
CA LYS A 198 14.38 -0.37 -12.25
C LYS A 198 13.15 -0.19 -11.34
N ILE A 199 13.08 -0.98 -10.29
CA ILE A 199 12.06 -0.90 -9.26
C ILE A 199 12.42 0.23 -8.29
N ILE A 200 11.44 1.02 -7.89
CA ILE A 200 11.64 2.11 -6.93
C ILE A 200 11.51 1.54 -5.50
N PRO A 201 12.58 1.56 -4.69
CA PRO A 201 12.46 1.16 -3.30
C PRO A 201 11.74 2.23 -2.48
N ILE A 202 10.83 1.82 -1.61
CA ILE A 202 10.18 2.68 -0.61
C ILE A 202 10.63 2.21 0.77
N ALA A 203 11.34 3.05 1.51
CA ALA A 203 11.71 2.72 2.89
C ALA A 203 10.48 2.81 3.81
N CYS A 204 10.16 1.73 4.55
CA CYS A 204 9.19 1.77 5.64
C CYS A 204 9.90 1.65 6.99
N ALA A 205 9.27 2.18 8.05
CA ALA A 205 9.81 2.26 9.41
C ALA A 205 11.24 2.86 9.49
N PRO A 206 11.59 3.94 8.78
CA PRO A 206 12.96 4.45 8.72
C PRO A 206 13.46 5.01 10.06
N LEU A 207 12.54 5.39 10.95
CA LEU A 207 12.84 5.94 12.29
C LEU A 207 12.71 4.90 13.41
N VAL A 208 12.58 3.63 13.05
CA VAL A 208 12.31 2.50 13.98
C VAL A 208 10.94 2.64 14.64
N GLY A 209 9.96 1.87 14.19
CA GLY A 209 8.60 1.84 14.72
C GLY A 209 8.33 0.60 15.54
#